data_71a5aa473d43db431884a6bc58cfb8ac
#
_entry.id   71a5aa473d43db431884a6bc58cfb8ac
#
_cell.length_a   1.000
_cell.length_b   1.000
_cell.length_c   1.000
_cell.angle_alpha   90.00
_cell.angle_beta   90.00
_cell.angle_gamma   90.00
#
_symmetry.space_group_name_H-M   'P 1'
#
loop_
_entity.id
_entity.type
_entity.pdbx_description
1 polymer ?
#
loop_
_entity_poly.entity_id
_entity_poly.type
_entity_poly.pdbx_seq_one_letter_code
_entity_poly.pdbx_strand_id
1 'polypeptide(L)'
;MQVTIPGQAELDISHVVFDYNGTLAEDGALIPGVAQQINHFAPQFTFHVITADTYGTVAQALEGVACTVHVIPNGQQDVSKRQYVEQLGKEHVLAVGNGNNDKLMLQTAALGIALIQAEGAAVQAVMAAAVVCASVLDVFGYLATPNRLVATLRN
;
A
#
# COMPACT_ATOMS: atom_id res chain seq x y z
N MET A 1 8.94 -5.68 9.49
CA MET A 1 10.04 -6.00 8.54
C MET A 1 11.15 -4.99 8.78
N GLN A 2 12.28 -5.46 9.26
CA GLN A 2 13.46 -4.62 9.42
C GLN A 2 14.42 -4.87 8.26
N VAL A 3 14.87 -3.81 7.61
CA VAL A 3 15.83 -3.90 6.50
C VAL A 3 16.72 -2.65 6.45
N THR A 4 18.02 -2.88 6.39
CA THR A 4 19.02 -1.82 6.22
C THR A 4 19.37 -1.68 4.75
N ILE A 5 19.15 -0.50 4.19
CA ILE A 5 19.45 -0.18 2.79
C ILE A 5 20.70 0.72 2.78
N PRO A 6 21.82 0.30 2.16
CA PRO A 6 23.04 1.11 2.09
C PRO A 6 22.75 2.51 1.52
N GLY A 7 23.18 3.55 2.23
CA GLY A 7 22.95 4.94 1.84
C GLY A 7 21.59 5.53 2.23
N GLN A 8 20.73 4.76 2.89
CA GLN A 8 19.43 5.21 3.37
C GLN A 8 19.23 4.90 4.86
N ALA A 9 18.16 5.47 5.45
CA ALA A 9 17.74 5.11 6.80
C ALA A 9 17.26 3.65 6.86
N GLU A 10 17.40 3.03 8.03
CA GLU A 10 16.82 1.72 8.29
C GLU A 10 15.29 1.77 8.19
N LEU A 11 14.70 0.80 7.50
CA LEU A 11 13.26 0.61 7.46
C LEU A 11 12.83 -0.39 8.55
N ASP A 12 11.82 -0.02 9.32
CA ASP A 12 11.18 -0.88 10.32
C ASP A 12 9.66 -0.86 10.11
N ILE A 13 9.19 -1.69 9.17
CA ILE A 13 7.79 -1.72 8.72
C ILE A 13 6.98 -2.73 9.54
N SER A 14 5.87 -2.27 10.10
CA SER A 14 4.87 -3.06 10.82
C SER A 14 3.44 -2.90 10.26
N HIS A 15 3.18 -1.81 9.55
CA HIS A 15 1.90 -1.52 8.91
C HIS A 15 2.02 -1.50 7.39
N VAL A 16 1.07 -2.12 6.70
CA VAL A 16 0.94 -2.04 5.24
C VAL A 16 -0.41 -1.42 4.89
N VAL A 17 -0.38 -0.29 4.22
CA VAL A 17 -1.57 0.50 3.87
C VAL A 17 -1.77 0.44 2.36
N PHE A 18 -2.90 -0.08 1.92
CA PHE A 18 -3.30 -0.17 0.52
C PHE A 18 -4.45 0.79 0.20
N ASP A 19 -4.37 1.43 -0.96
CA ASP A 19 -5.57 1.84 -1.68
C ASP A 19 -6.32 0.60 -2.21
N TYR A 20 -7.60 0.74 -2.60
CA TYR A 20 -8.38 -0.39 -3.09
C TYR A 20 -8.43 -0.45 -4.63
N ASN A 21 -9.10 0.52 -5.29
CA ASN A 21 -9.30 0.49 -6.73
C ASN A 21 -8.01 0.76 -7.50
N GLY A 22 -7.67 -0.11 -8.44
CA GLY A 22 -6.41 -0.04 -9.19
C GLY A 22 -5.19 -0.53 -8.40
N THR A 23 -5.34 -0.88 -7.13
CA THR A 23 -4.29 -1.38 -6.22
C THR A 23 -4.55 -2.83 -5.81
N LEU A 24 -5.54 -3.08 -4.97
CA LEU A 24 -5.95 -4.44 -4.57
C LEU A 24 -7.00 -5.03 -5.52
N ALA A 25 -7.70 -4.18 -6.26
CA ALA A 25 -8.80 -4.54 -7.14
C ALA A 25 -8.60 -3.99 -8.55
N GLU A 26 -9.14 -4.72 -9.52
CA GLU A 26 -9.30 -4.34 -10.92
C GLU A 26 -10.80 -4.32 -11.24
N ASP A 27 -11.30 -3.19 -11.75
CA ASP A 27 -12.75 -2.98 -12.02
C ASP A 27 -13.63 -3.30 -10.80
N GLY A 28 -13.14 -2.99 -9.60
CA GLY A 28 -13.83 -3.25 -8.33
C GLY A 28 -13.72 -4.69 -7.80
N ALA A 29 -13.22 -5.64 -8.59
CA ALA A 29 -13.02 -7.03 -8.18
C ALA A 29 -11.62 -7.24 -7.59
N LEU A 30 -11.54 -7.89 -6.43
CA LEU A 30 -10.28 -8.20 -5.77
C LEU A 30 -9.37 -9.04 -6.67
N ILE A 31 -8.13 -8.62 -6.84
CA ILE A 31 -7.14 -9.33 -7.67
C ILE A 31 -6.87 -10.72 -7.07
N PRO A 32 -6.89 -11.79 -7.90
CA PRO A 32 -6.61 -13.15 -7.43
C PRO A 32 -5.27 -13.26 -6.69
N GLY A 33 -5.26 -13.93 -5.55
CA GLY A 33 -4.08 -14.12 -4.71
C GLY A 33 -3.91 -13.07 -3.61
N VAL A 34 -4.54 -11.90 -3.69
CA VAL A 34 -4.41 -10.82 -2.70
C VAL A 34 -4.90 -11.27 -1.32
N ALA A 35 -6.10 -11.85 -1.23
CA ALA A 35 -6.66 -12.29 0.05
C ALA A 35 -5.75 -13.32 0.74
N GLN A 36 -5.23 -14.28 -0.02
CA GLN A 36 -4.32 -15.31 0.49
C GLN A 36 -3.02 -14.70 1.01
N GLN A 37 -2.45 -13.73 0.29
CA GLN A 37 -1.20 -13.07 0.70
C GLN A 37 -1.40 -12.23 1.96
N ILE A 38 -2.47 -11.44 2.05
CA ILE A 38 -2.78 -10.66 3.26
C ILE A 38 -2.92 -11.60 4.46
N ASN A 39 -3.73 -12.66 4.34
CA ASN A 39 -3.93 -13.63 5.43
C ASN A 39 -2.63 -14.36 5.81
N HIS A 40 -1.78 -14.67 4.83
CA HIS A 40 -0.48 -15.30 5.08
C HIS A 40 0.46 -14.40 5.91
N PHE A 41 0.50 -13.10 5.60
CA PHE A 41 1.39 -12.16 6.27
C PHE A 41 0.78 -11.46 7.50
N ALA A 42 -0.52 -11.63 7.77
CA ALA A 42 -1.21 -10.99 8.90
C ALA A 42 -0.60 -11.29 10.29
N PRO A 43 0.05 -12.45 10.55
CA PRO A 43 0.78 -12.65 11.80
C PRO A 43 1.99 -11.73 12.01
N GLN A 44 2.53 -11.15 10.93
CA GLN A 44 3.75 -10.33 10.95
C GLN A 44 3.48 -8.84 10.73
N PHE A 45 2.38 -8.49 10.05
CA PHE A 45 2.03 -7.12 9.66
C PHE A 45 0.57 -6.82 9.93
N THR A 46 0.28 -5.57 10.26
CA THR A 46 -1.09 -5.06 10.31
C THR A 46 -1.44 -4.47 8.95
N PHE A 47 -2.46 -5.04 8.29
CA PHE A 47 -2.91 -4.59 6.98
C PHE A 47 -4.09 -3.63 7.08
N HIS A 48 -4.05 -2.56 6.31
CA HIS A 48 -5.07 -1.52 6.22
C HIS A 48 -5.46 -1.31 4.76
N VAL A 49 -6.74 -1.12 4.51
CA VAL A 49 -7.26 -0.76 3.19
C VAL A 49 -8.02 0.55 3.33
N ILE A 50 -7.59 1.58 2.60
CA ILE A 50 -8.23 2.90 2.61
C ILE A 50 -9.02 3.06 1.33
N THR A 51 -10.30 3.39 1.47
CA THR A 51 -11.20 3.58 0.33
C THR A 51 -12.17 4.73 0.59
N ALA A 52 -12.63 5.37 -0.48
CA ALA A 52 -13.74 6.31 -0.43
C ALA A 52 -15.11 5.63 -0.68
N ASP A 53 -15.16 4.30 -0.67
CA ASP A 53 -16.39 3.53 -0.86
C ASP A 53 -17.38 3.72 0.30
N THR A 54 -18.42 4.50 0.04
CA THR A 54 -19.49 4.75 1.01
C THR A 54 -20.60 3.70 0.96
N TYR A 55 -20.58 2.79 -0.01
CA TYR A 55 -21.63 1.76 -0.19
C TYR A 55 -21.32 0.44 0.52
N GLY A 56 -20.10 0.28 1.07
CA GLY A 56 -19.69 -0.92 1.79
C GLY A 56 -19.33 -2.10 0.88
N THR A 57 -19.20 -1.90 -0.42
CA THR A 57 -18.83 -2.96 -1.37
C THR A 57 -17.41 -3.47 -1.14
N VAL A 58 -16.48 -2.59 -0.74
CA VAL A 58 -15.10 -2.96 -0.41
C VAL A 58 -15.05 -3.81 0.87
N ALA A 59 -15.81 -3.44 1.90
CA ALA A 59 -15.88 -4.24 3.14
C ALA A 59 -16.42 -5.66 2.86
N GLN A 60 -17.41 -5.78 1.99
CA GLN A 60 -17.97 -7.07 1.57
C GLN A 60 -16.95 -7.88 0.76
N ALA A 61 -16.23 -7.25 -0.17
CA ALA A 61 -15.20 -7.92 -0.99
C ALA A 61 -14.02 -8.42 -0.16
N LEU A 62 -13.76 -7.80 0.99
CA LEU A 62 -12.67 -8.15 1.92
C LEU A 62 -13.16 -8.98 3.12
N GLU A 63 -14.36 -9.52 3.08
CA GLU A 63 -14.86 -10.43 4.12
C GLU A 63 -13.93 -11.66 4.25
N GLY A 64 -13.51 -11.97 5.47
CA GLY A 64 -12.55 -13.06 5.73
C GLY A 64 -11.08 -12.75 5.41
N VAL A 65 -10.78 -11.51 4.99
CA VAL A 65 -9.41 -11.03 4.81
C VAL A 65 -8.95 -10.29 6.06
N ALA A 66 -7.77 -10.64 6.56
CA ALA A 66 -7.20 -10.11 7.81
C ALA A 66 -6.66 -8.69 7.63
N CYS A 67 -7.54 -7.74 7.36
CA CYS A 67 -7.25 -6.32 7.22
C CYS A 67 -8.30 -5.44 7.87
N THR A 68 -7.92 -4.18 8.18
CA THR A 68 -8.84 -3.13 8.61
C THR A 68 -9.24 -2.30 7.41
N VAL A 69 -10.53 -2.20 7.11
CA VAL A 69 -11.05 -1.31 6.07
C VAL A 69 -11.37 0.06 6.70
N HIS A 70 -10.74 1.11 6.17
CA HIS A 70 -10.96 2.49 6.60
C HIS A 70 -11.60 3.29 5.46
N VAL A 71 -12.86 3.70 5.68
CA VAL A 71 -13.61 4.51 4.72
C VAL A 71 -13.34 5.99 4.99
N ILE A 72 -12.79 6.68 3.99
CA ILE A 72 -12.55 8.12 4.07
C ILE A 72 -13.70 8.91 3.41
N PRO A 73 -13.95 10.15 3.85
CA PRO A 73 -14.96 10.99 3.25
C PRO A 73 -14.61 11.37 1.80
N ASN A 74 -15.64 11.65 1.01
CA ASN A 74 -15.45 12.25 -0.31
C ASN A 74 -14.87 13.67 -0.19
N GLY A 75 -13.94 14.01 -1.07
CA GLY A 75 -13.20 15.27 -1.05
C GLY A 75 -11.92 15.20 -0.22
N GLN A 76 -10.87 15.88 -0.69
CA GLN A 76 -9.53 15.89 -0.08
C GLN A 76 -9.00 14.49 0.32
N GLN A 77 -9.24 13.50 -0.54
CA GLN A 77 -8.89 12.09 -0.26
C GLN A 77 -7.37 11.90 -0.04
N ASP A 78 -6.55 12.64 -0.78
CA ASP A 78 -5.09 12.63 -0.63
C ASP A 78 -4.65 13.09 0.78
N VAL A 79 -5.27 14.14 1.31
CA VAL A 79 -5.02 14.64 2.67
C VAL A 79 -5.48 13.62 3.71
N SER A 80 -6.68 13.04 3.53
CA SER A 80 -7.22 12.02 4.46
C SER A 80 -6.33 10.77 4.50
N LYS A 81 -5.86 10.29 3.34
CA LYS A 81 -4.93 9.13 3.27
C LYS A 81 -3.60 9.43 3.95
N ARG A 82 -3.03 10.62 3.74
CA ARG A 82 -1.82 11.06 4.45
C ARG A 82 -2.01 11.06 5.96
N GLN A 83 -3.09 11.68 6.45
CA GLN A 83 -3.38 11.76 7.88
C GLN A 83 -3.51 10.37 8.51
N TYR A 84 -4.10 9.42 7.80
CA TYR A 84 -4.19 8.04 8.27
C TYR A 84 -2.81 7.40 8.43
N VAL A 85 -1.92 7.57 7.46
CA VAL A 85 -0.52 7.09 7.54
C VAL A 85 0.23 7.74 8.70
N GLU A 86 0.04 9.06 8.92
CA GLU A 86 0.64 9.78 10.05
C GLU A 86 0.16 9.25 11.40
N GLN A 87 -1.15 8.92 11.54
CA GLN A 87 -1.73 8.36 12.76
C GLN A 87 -1.20 6.96 13.10
N LEU A 88 -0.81 6.18 12.10
CA LEU A 88 -0.20 4.86 12.30
C LEU A 88 1.27 4.92 12.72
N GLY A 89 1.90 6.08 12.68
CA GLY A 89 3.35 6.24 12.80
C GLY A 89 4.02 6.02 11.44
N LYS A 90 4.07 7.07 10.63
CA LYS A 90 4.52 7.04 9.23
C LYS A 90 5.85 6.32 9.00
N GLU A 91 6.74 6.34 9.99
CA GLU A 91 8.06 5.69 10.00
C GLU A 91 7.98 4.15 10.01
N HIS A 92 6.82 3.60 10.34
CA HIS A 92 6.55 2.15 10.37
C HIS A 92 5.58 1.69 9.26
N VAL A 93 5.26 2.58 8.32
CA VAL A 93 4.26 2.33 7.27
C VAL A 93 4.91 2.09 5.91
N LEU A 94 4.48 1.01 5.25
CA LEU A 94 4.60 0.80 3.82
C LEU A 94 3.24 1.16 3.19
N ALA A 95 3.21 2.15 2.29
CA ALA A 95 1.99 2.57 1.59
C ALA A 95 2.02 2.16 0.13
N VAL A 96 0.89 1.71 -0.39
CA VAL A 96 0.74 1.22 -1.77
C VAL A 96 -0.48 1.84 -2.43
N GLY A 97 -0.32 2.37 -3.63
CA GLY A 97 -1.41 2.99 -4.39
C GLY A 97 -1.05 3.25 -5.84
N ASN A 98 -2.05 3.68 -6.64
CA ASN A 98 -1.85 3.99 -8.06
C ASN A 98 -2.43 5.36 -8.46
N GLY A 99 -3.33 5.90 -7.67
CA GLY A 99 -4.09 7.10 -8.02
C GLY A 99 -3.44 8.42 -7.62
N ASN A 100 -3.91 9.52 -8.21
CA ASN A 100 -3.45 10.85 -7.82
C ASN A 100 -3.77 11.19 -6.35
N ASN A 101 -4.83 10.58 -5.80
CA ASN A 101 -5.21 10.71 -4.39
C ASN A 101 -4.30 9.91 -3.43
N ASP A 102 -3.35 9.10 -3.96
CA ASP A 102 -2.39 8.35 -3.17
C ASP A 102 -1.06 9.06 -2.98
N LYS A 103 -0.77 10.10 -3.79
CA LYS A 103 0.53 10.78 -3.83
C LYS A 103 1.06 11.18 -2.46
N LEU A 104 0.20 11.75 -1.60
CA LEU A 104 0.62 12.25 -0.29
C LEU A 104 0.91 11.10 0.68
N MET A 105 0.10 10.02 0.69
CA MET A 105 0.39 8.87 1.54
C MET A 105 1.67 8.15 1.10
N LEU A 106 1.90 8.02 -0.22
CA LEU A 106 3.12 7.40 -0.76
C LEU A 106 4.39 8.18 -0.38
N GLN A 107 4.30 9.52 -0.45
CA GLN A 107 5.41 10.39 -0.07
C GLN A 107 5.67 10.42 1.44
N THR A 108 4.63 10.25 2.26
CA THR A 108 4.69 10.39 3.71
C THR A 108 5.16 9.12 4.42
N ALA A 109 4.79 7.96 3.90
CA ALA A 109 5.17 6.66 4.46
C ALA A 109 6.69 6.44 4.43
N ALA A 110 7.20 5.58 5.31
CA ALA A 110 8.60 5.16 5.29
C ALA A 110 9.00 4.50 3.97
N LEU A 111 8.04 3.79 3.34
CA LEU A 111 8.21 3.22 2.01
C LEU A 111 6.91 3.38 1.21
N GLY A 112 6.93 4.21 0.18
CA GLY A 112 5.85 4.35 -0.79
C GLY A 112 6.09 3.50 -2.02
N ILE A 113 5.10 2.70 -2.43
CA ILE A 113 5.13 1.87 -3.64
C ILE A 113 3.97 2.27 -4.56
N ALA A 114 4.28 2.67 -5.78
CA ALA A 114 3.28 2.89 -6.82
C ALA A 114 3.09 1.63 -7.67
N LEU A 115 1.84 1.33 -8.04
CA LEU A 115 1.51 0.19 -8.88
C LEU A 115 1.07 0.66 -10.27
N ILE A 116 1.68 0.07 -11.32
CA ILE A 116 1.25 0.23 -12.71
C ILE A 116 0.63 -1.10 -13.14
N GLN A 117 -0.66 -1.26 -12.85
CA GLN A 117 -1.46 -2.43 -13.20
C GLN A 117 -2.47 -2.09 -14.31
N ALA A 118 -3.51 -2.91 -14.50
CA ALA A 118 -4.49 -2.77 -15.59
C ALA A 118 -5.18 -1.39 -15.63
N GLU A 119 -5.47 -0.79 -14.47
CA GLU A 119 -6.07 0.55 -14.38
C GLU A 119 -5.04 1.70 -14.58
N GLY A 120 -3.74 1.38 -14.72
CA GLY A 120 -2.67 2.35 -14.85
C GLY A 120 -2.32 3.03 -13.52
N ALA A 121 -1.48 4.06 -13.60
CA ALA A 121 -1.09 4.88 -12.46
C ALA A 121 -1.03 6.37 -12.83
N ALA A 122 -1.44 7.23 -11.91
CA ALA A 122 -1.23 8.66 -12.04
C ALA A 122 0.28 8.98 -11.96
N VAL A 123 0.76 9.85 -12.86
CA VAL A 123 2.17 10.27 -12.86
C VAL A 123 2.60 10.81 -11.50
N GLN A 124 1.74 11.56 -10.82
CA GLN A 124 2.01 12.12 -9.50
C GLN A 124 2.19 11.04 -8.42
N ALA A 125 1.46 9.91 -8.51
CA ALA A 125 1.66 8.78 -7.61
C ALA A 125 3.01 8.11 -7.88
N VAL A 126 3.36 7.90 -9.15
CA VAL A 126 4.66 7.33 -9.55
C VAL A 126 5.82 8.20 -9.06
N MET A 127 5.72 9.52 -9.23
CA MET A 127 6.77 10.47 -8.80
C MET A 127 6.88 10.62 -7.27
N ALA A 128 5.83 10.28 -6.52
CA ALA A 128 5.81 10.34 -5.06
C ALA A 128 6.33 9.05 -4.39
N ALA A 129 6.40 7.96 -5.14
CA ALA A 129 6.81 6.65 -4.64
C ALA A 129 8.34 6.47 -4.66
N ALA A 130 8.84 5.64 -3.74
CA ALA A 130 10.23 5.19 -3.73
C ALA A 130 10.46 4.00 -4.68
N VAL A 131 9.42 3.18 -4.89
CA VAL A 131 9.45 1.98 -5.73
C VAL A 131 8.22 1.93 -6.63
N VAL A 132 8.38 1.41 -7.83
CA VAL A 132 7.27 1.14 -8.76
C VAL A 132 7.23 -0.34 -9.06
N CYS A 133 6.05 -0.97 -8.94
CA CYS A 133 5.83 -2.38 -9.24
C CYS A 133 4.75 -2.54 -10.33
N ALA A 134 4.84 -3.63 -11.08
CA ALA A 134 3.87 -3.98 -12.11
C ALA A 134 2.67 -4.79 -11.56
N SER A 135 2.79 -5.31 -10.34
CA SER A 135 1.75 -6.12 -9.70
C SER A 135 1.73 -5.89 -8.19
N VAL A 136 0.54 -5.90 -7.59
CA VAL A 136 0.41 -5.90 -6.13
C VAL A 136 1.06 -7.13 -5.49
N LEU A 137 1.14 -8.24 -6.21
CA LEU A 137 1.81 -9.46 -5.72
C LEU A 137 3.33 -9.25 -5.55
N ASP A 138 3.94 -8.32 -6.28
CA ASP A 138 5.35 -7.96 -6.10
C ASP A 138 5.60 -7.30 -4.73
N VAL A 139 4.61 -6.57 -4.21
CA VAL A 139 4.67 -5.98 -2.86
C VAL A 139 4.82 -7.07 -1.81
N PHE A 140 4.02 -8.13 -1.88
CA PHE A 140 4.15 -9.30 -0.99
C PHE A 140 5.49 -10.01 -1.20
N GLY A 141 6.02 -9.99 -2.42
CA GLY A 141 7.37 -10.47 -2.73
C GLY A 141 8.47 -9.72 -1.94
N TYR A 142 8.31 -8.42 -1.70
CA TYR A 142 9.20 -7.65 -0.83
C TYR A 142 9.04 -8.02 0.65
N LEU A 143 7.81 -8.27 1.11
CA LEU A 143 7.59 -8.73 2.48
C LEU A 143 8.22 -10.11 2.73
N ALA A 144 8.15 -11.00 1.74
CA ALA A 144 8.77 -12.34 1.80
C ALA A 144 10.30 -12.29 1.69
N THR A 145 10.84 -11.36 0.89
CA THR A 145 12.26 -11.28 0.55
C THR A 145 12.74 -9.82 0.58
N PRO A 146 12.96 -9.25 1.78
CA PRO A 146 13.33 -7.83 1.93
C PRO A 146 14.61 -7.42 1.18
N ASN A 147 15.51 -8.36 0.93
CA ASN A 147 16.73 -8.13 0.16
C ASN A 147 16.47 -7.63 -1.27
N ARG A 148 15.28 -7.84 -1.83
CA ARG A 148 14.89 -7.25 -3.12
C ARG A 148 14.81 -5.73 -3.04
N LEU A 149 14.31 -5.18 -1.90
CA LEU A 149 14.32 -3.72 -1.65
C LEU A 149 15.75 -3.18 -1.55
N VAL A 150 16.65 -3.90 -0.88
CA VAL A 150 18.07 -3.53 -0.80
C VAL A 150 18.67 -3.44 -2.20
N ALA A 151 18.42 -4.43 -3.05
CA ALA A 151 18.93 -4.46 -4.42
C ALA A 151 18.39 -3.30 -5.27
N THR A 152 17.13 -2.91 -5.06
CA THR A 152 16.44 -1.86 -5.82
C THR A 152 16.83 -0.45 -5.34
N LEU A 153 16.97 -0.24 -4.02
CA LEU A 153 17.07 1.10 -3.40
C LEU A 153 18.47 1.48 -2.94
N ARG A 154 19.44 0.57 -2.95
CA ARG A 154 20.85 0.88 -2.59
C ARG A 154 21.46 1.91 -3.54
N ASN A 155 22.23 2.82 -3.00
CA ASN A 155 23.11 3.75 -3.75
C ASN A 155 24.46 3.10 -4.03
#